data_1dd8d127f28a72da91616f0848f3d4d5
#
_entry.id   1dd8d127f28a72da91616f0848f3d4d5
#
_cell.length_a   1.000
_cell.length_b   1.000
_cell.length_c   1.000
_cell.angle_alpha   90.00
_cell.angle_beta   90.00
_cell.angle_gamma   90.00
#
_symmetry.space_group_name_H-M   'P 1'
#
loop_
_entity.id
_entity.type
_entity.pdbx_description
1 polymer ?
#
loop_
_entity_poly.entity_id
_entity_poly.type
_entity_poly.pdbx_seq_one_letter_code
_entity_poly.pdbx_strand_id
1 'polypeptide(L)'
;MCGIVGYVGRRDACPILIKGLHRLEYRGYDSAGVALVNPDGRLNVFKCKGKVSDLEHFLDGKDLGGNIGIAHTRWATHGVPNDANAHPHYSESENIALIHNGIIENYRVLKDALEQHGYTFRSSTDSEVLVNLIEYVRATSGCSLPEAVRQALRQVIGAYAIAVVEKGNHDRIVAARQSSPMVVGVGDGEFFLSSDAASIIEYTEDFVYVGDGEIAVIDRNAPLKIVTLDNHDAKIDIKKLQLSISQLEKGGYPHFMLKEIYEQPRTIVDCIRGRINPDTCEVKLSGVIDHRDRFVNARRIIFVACGTSWHASLIGEHLVESICRIPVEVEYASEFRYRNPIIREDDIVVAVSQSGETADTLAAVELARKAGAFVFGICNVVGSSIARATDSGAYIHVGPEIGVASTKAFTGQVTVMAMLALAVGRERGTVTEAYYNEVSAALLHLPETMEEVLKVAPQVADLAKIFTYAHNFIYLGRGYNYPTALEGALKLKEISYIHAEGYPAAEMKHGPIALIDAEMPTVAIATPDHTYEKTASNIEEIKDRGGKIIAVIARGDEQVRRSADFVIEVPVIAECLMPIVVSVPLQLLAYYIAVYKGRNVDQPRNLAKSVTVE
;
A
#
# COMPACT_ATOMS: atom_id res chain seq x y z
N MET A 1 1.30 5.39 8.30
CA MET A 1 2.38 6.12 7.57
C MET A 1 2.05 7.60 7.57
N CYS A 2 3.04 8.48 7.66
CA CYS A 2 2.85 9.93 7.69
C CYS A 2 2.83 10.53 6.28
N GLY A 3 2.24 11.72 6.13
CA GLY A 3 2.25 12.49 4.88
C GLY A 3 3.15 13.71 4.98
N ILE A 4 4.04 13.90 4.02
CA ILE A 4 4.88 15.08 3.86
C ILE A 4 4.40 15.89 2.66
N VAL A 5 4.25 17.21 2.82
CA VAL A 5 4.06 18.17 1.74
C VAL A 5 4.98 19.37 1.98
N GLY A 6 5.64 19.86 0.93
CA GLY A 6 6.41 21.08 0.95
C GLY A 6 6.14 21.91 -0.30
N TYR A 7 6.30 23.21 -0.18
CA TYR A 7 6.14 24.14 -1.28
C TYR A 7 7.12 25.31 -1.15
N VAL A 8 7.73 25.69 -2.26
CA VAL A 8 8.46 26.95 -2.42
C VAL A 8 8.21 27.51 -3.81
N GLY A 9 7.77 28.76 -3.90
CA GLY A 9 7.40 29.34 -5.19
C GLY A 9 6.89 30.77 -5.08
N ARG A 10 5.93 31.15 -5.95
CA ARG A 10 5.38 32.50 -6.04
C ARG A 10 4.01 32.63 -5.37
N ARG A 11 3.33 31.51 -5.12
CA ARG A 11 1.98 31.45 -4.56
C ARG A 11 2.03 31.38 -3.04
N ASP A 12 0.89 31.66 -2.38
CA ASP A 12 0.75 31.37 -0.96
C ASP A 12 0.90 29.88 -0.69
N ALA A 13 1.79 29.53 0.23
CA ALA A 13 2.14 28.15 0.52
C ALA A 13 1.00 27.41 1.28
N CYS A 14 0.37 28.07 2.25
CA CYS A 14 -0.58 27.42 3.14
C CYS A 14 -1.73 26.67 2.43
N PRO A 15 -2.46 27.27 1.46
CA PRO A 15 -3.53 26.55 0.74
C PRO A 15 -3.04 25.32 -0.02
N ILE A 16 -1.84 25.38 -0.61
CA ILE A 16 -1.21 24.27 -1.33
C ILE A 16 -0.88 23.14 -0.37
N LEU A 17 -0.27 23.49 0.77
CA LEU A 17 0.13 22.55 1.80
C LEU A 17 -1.08 21.82 2.41
N ILE A 18 -2.11 22.56 2.80
CA ILE A 18 -3.33 21.99 3.40
C ILE A 18 -4.04 21.07 2.40
N LYS A 19 -4.17 21.49 1.14
CA LYS A 19 -4.79 20.65 0.10
C LYS A 19 -3.99 19.37 -0.16
N GLY A 20 -2.66 19.46 -0.16
CA GLY A 20 -1.79 18.31 -0.24
C GLY A 20 -1.93 17.37 0.95
N LEU A 21 -2.05 17.91 2.18
CA LEU A 21 -2.30 17.10 3.38
C LEU A 21 -3.64 16.38 3.33
N HIS A 22 -4.72 17.00 2.87
CA HIS A 22 -6.02 16.33 2.69
C HIS A 22 -5.90 15.11 1.78
N ARG A 23 -5.10 15.20 0.72
CA ARG A 23 -4.84 14.08 -0.18
C ARG A 23 -3.96 12.99 0.42
N LEU A 24 -3.21 13.30 1.48
CA LEU A 24 -2.35 12.35 2.20
C LEU A 24 -2.97 11.84 3.51
N GLU A 25 -4.15 12.34 3.90
CA GLU A 25 -4.76 12.00 5.18
C GLU A 25 -5.02 10.49 5.34
N TYR A 26 -5.23 9.76 4.23
CA TYR A 26 -5.32 8.30 4.24
C TYR A 26 -4.05 7.59 4.73
N ARG A 27 -2.91 8.30 4.74
CA ARG A 27 -1.63 7.79 5.24
C ARG A 27 -1.43 8.00 6.73
N GLY A 28 -2.02 9.07 7.31
CA GLY A 28 -1.89 9.37 8.74
C GLY A 28 -2.86 10.48 9.12
N TYR A 29 -3.50 10.36 10.27
CA TYR A 29 -4.58 11.25 10.73
C TYR A 29 -4.61 11.44 12.25
N ASP A 30 -3.52 11.12 12.95
CA ASP A 30 -3.44 11.25 14.42
C ASP A 30 -3.14 12.69 14.85
N SER A 31 -2.40 13.41 14.03
CA SER A 31 -2.12 14.84 14.18
C SER A 31 -1.69 15.44 12.85
N ALA A 32 -1.84 16.76 12.72
CA ALA A 32 -1.43 17.51 11.54
C ALA A 32 -0.76 18.83 11.92
N GLY A 33 0.05 19.39 11.02
CA GLY A 33 0.64 20.69 11.24
C GLY A 33 1.39 21.23 10.03
N VAL A 34 1.70 22.54 10.10
CA VAL A 34 2.34 23.31 9.05
C VAL A 34 3.39 24.25 9.65
N ALA A 35 4.52 24.41 8.95
CA ALA A 35 5.51 25.47 9.20
C ALA A 35 5.59 26.38 7.99
N LEU A 36 5.51 27.69 8.21
CA LEU A 36 5.55 28.73 7.19
C LEU A 36 6.64 29.74 7.52
N VAL A 37 7.38 30.20 6.52
CA VAL A 37 8.27 31.34 6.65
C VAL A 37 7.57 32.56 6.05
N ASN A 38 7.22 33.50 6.93
CA ASN A 38 6.50 34.71 6.56
C ASN A 38 7.40 35.72 5.79
N PRO A 39 6.82 36.67 5.03
CA PRO A 39 7.60 37.65 4.29
C PRO A 39 8.55 38.50 5.14
N ASP A 40 8.26 38.66 6.44
CA ASP A 40 9.12 39.36 7.41
C ASP A 40 10.23 38.49 8.01
N GLY A 41 10.33 37.23 7.57
CA GLY A 41 11.36 36.29 8.01
C GLY A 41 10.97 35.45 9.24
N ARG A 42 9.78 35.64 9.83
CA ARG A 42 9.34 34.80 10.96
C ARG A 42 9.05 33.39 10.49
N LEU A 43 9.45 32.41 11.30
CA LEU A 43 9.11 31.01 11.14
C LEU A 43 7.95 30.68 12.09
N ASN A 44 6.77 30.42 11.54
CA ASN A 44 5.57 30.07 12.31
C ASN A 44 5.25 28.58 12.15
N VAL A 45 5.08 27.87 13.27
CA VAL A 45 4.64 26.47 13.28
C VAL A 45 3.27 26.40 13.96
N PHE A 46 2.32 25.80 13.25
CA PHE A 46 0.97 25.51 13.72
C PHE A 46 0.73 24.02 13.64
N LYS A 47 0.32 23.42 14.74
CA LYS A 47 0.12 21.96 14.79
C LYS A 47 -0.89 21.60 15.87
N CYS A 48 -1.66 20.54 15.62
CA CYS A 48 -2.63 20.03 16.57
C CYS A 48 -2.83 18.52 16.42
N LYS A 49 -3.34 17.90 17.47
CA LYS A 49 -3.87 16.54 17.43
C LYS A 49 -5.15 16.52 16.59
N GLY A 50 -5.34 15.46 15.79
CA GLY A 50 -6.53 15.24 14.99
C GLY A 50 -6.24 15.29 13.49
N LYS A 51 -7.31 15.45 12.71
CA LYS A 51 -7.28 15.43 11.24
C LYS A 51 -6.84 16.77 10.65
N VAL A 52 -6.66 16.81 9.34
CA VAL A 52 -6.35 18.05 8.60
C VAL A 52 -7.47 19.08 8.78
N SER A 53 -8.74 18.65 8.85
CA SER A 53 -9.87 19.55 9.16
C SER A 53 -9.77 20.22 10.53
N ASP A 54 -9.22 19.53 11.54
CA ASP A 54 -8.99 20.12 12.87
C ASP A 54 -7.87 21.15 12.81
N LEU A 55 -6.83 20.87 12.00
CA LEU A 55 -5.77 21.85 11.73
C LEU A 55 -6.32 23.09 11.01
N GLU A 56 -7.18 22.95 10.00
CA GLU A 56 -7.81 24.08 9.31
C GLU A 56 -8.56 24.98 10.29
N HIS A 57 -9.39 24.43 11.18
CA HIS A 57 -10.06 25.20 12.22
C HIS A 57 -9.09 25.89 13.19
N PHE A 58 -7.98 25.21 13.53
CA PHE A 58 -6.94 25.78 14.38
C PHE A 58 -6.20 26.94 13.72
N LEU A 59 -6.12 26.96 12.39
CA LEU A 59 -5.48 28.00 11.59
C LEU A 59 -6.34 29.26 11.43
N ASP A 60 -7.64 29.22 11.74
CA ASP A 60 -8.54 30.35 11.63
C ASP A 60 -8.03 31.56 12.42
N GLY A 61 -7.88 32.71 11.75
CA GLY A 61 -7.41 33.96 12.33
C GLY A 61 -5.90 34.02 12.65
N LYS A 62 -5.11 33.05 12.20
CA LYS A 62 -3.65 33.06 12.30
C LYS A 62 -3.00 33.79 11.12
N ASP A 63 -1.77 34.23 11.31
CA ASP A 63 -0.95 34.78 10.24
C ASP A 63 -0.33 33.64 9.44
N LEU A 64 -0.92 33.36 8.28
CA LEU A 64 -0.55 32.28 7.36
C LEU A 64 0.23 32.77 6.12
N GLY A 65 0.63 34.04 6.12
CA GLY A 65 1.39 34.60 4.99
C GLY A 65 2.71 33.88 4.77
N GLY A 66 3.08 33.70 3.52
CA GLY A 66 4.34 33.08 3.12
C GLY A 66 4.23 32.26 1.85
N ASN A 67 5.29 32.23 1.09
CA ASN A 67 5.40 31.51 -0.17
C ASN A 67 6.35 30.30 -0.10
N ILE A 68 6.71 29.92 1.12
CA ILE A 68 7.48 28.71 1.44
C ILE A 68 6.93 28.09 2.72
N GLY A 69 6.84 26.78 2.73
CA GLY A 69 6.45 26.03 3.91
C GLY A 69 6.54 24.53 3.73
N ILE A 70 6.40 23.84 4.87
CA ILE A 70 6.36 22.39 4.97
C ILE A 70 5.18 21.98 5.85
N ALA A 71 4.55 20.88 5.55
CA ALA A 71 3.37 20.39 6.27
C ALA A 71 3.38 18.87 6.41
N HIS A 72 2.70 18.37 7.42
CA HIS A 72 2.75 16.98 7.81
C HIS A 72 1.43 16.46 8.36
N THR A 73 1.07 15.22 8.00
CA THR A 73 0.08 14.40 8.72
C THR A 73 0.80 13.23 9.36
N ARG A 74 0.53 13.00 10.65
CA ARG A 74 1.25 12.02 11.45
C ARG A 74 0.41 10.77 11.69
N TRP A 75 1.06 9.61 11.54
CA TRP A 75 0.72 8.35 12.16
C TRP A 75 1.74 8.08 13.26
N ALA A 76 1.29 8.03 14.52
CA ALA A 76 2.20 7.97 15.66
C ALA A 76 2.94 6.63 15.73
N THR A 77 4.26 6.66 15.63
CA THR A 77 5.19 5.53 15.87
C THR A 77 5.91 5.70 17.20
N HIS A 78 6.42 6.91 17.50
CA HIS A 78 7.09 7.28 18.75
C HIS A 78 6.34 8.42 19.46
N GLY A 79 5.96 8.19 20.71
CA GLY A 79 5.19 9.15 21.51
C GLY A 79 3.70 9.18 21.19
N VAL A 80 2.88 9.40 22.22
CA VAL A 80 1.41 9.44 22.10
C VAL A 80 0.93 10.56 21.17
N PRO A 81 -0.20 10.40 20.47
CA PRO A 81 -0.80 11.47 19.67
C PRO A 81 -1.26 12.65 20.56
N ASN A 82 -0.51 13.74 20.53
CA ASN A 82 -0.82 15.01 21.19
C ASN A 82 -0.18 16.16 20.41
N ASP A 83 -0.48 17.41 20.80
CA ASP A 83 0.03 18.60 20.10
C ASP A 83 1.55 18.74 20.19
N ALA A 84 2.17 18.37 21.32
CA ALA A 84 3.62 18.45 21.49
C ALA A 84 4.37 17.51 20.54
N ASN A 85 3.85 16.30 20.34
CA ASN A 85 4.43 15.28 19.47
C ASN A 85 4.02 15.40 18.00
N ALA A 86 3.10 16.32 17.66
CA ALA A 86 2.76 16.61 16.27
C ALA A 86 3.93 17.29 15.54
N HIS A 87 4.03 17.06 14.23
CA HIS A 87 4.98 17.77 13.36
C HIS A 87 4.35 19.05 12.80
N PRO A 88 5.15 20.04 12.42
CA PRO A 88 6.62 20.15 12.47
C PRO A 88 7.19 20.31 13.87
N HIS A 89 8.46 19.93 14.06
CA HIS A 89 9.25 20.22 15.25
C HIS A 89 10.18 21.41 15.05
N TYR A 90 10.27 22.28 16.03
CA TYR A 90 11.28 23.32 16.11
C TYR A 90 12.59 22.79 16.67
N SER A 91 13.71 23.36 16.25
CA SER A 91 14.96 23.34 17.00
C SER A 91 14.82 24.16 18.31
N GLU A 92 15.72 23.99 19.25
CA GLU A 92 15.66 24.67 20.54
C GLU A 92 15.60 26.20 20.42
N SER A 93 16.38 26.78 19.51
CA SER A 93 16.39 28.23 19.23
C SER A 93 15.19 28.70 18.39
N GLU A 94 14.32 27.80 17.91
CA GLU A 94 13.19 28.08 17.01
C GLU A 94 13.61 28.68 15.66
N ASN A 95 14.86 28.45 15.23
CA ASN A 95 15.36 28.95 13.95
C ASN A 95 15.21 27.93 12.81
N ILE A 96 14.97 26.67 13.13
CA ILE A 96 14.80 25.59 12.15
C ILE A 96 13.50 24.83 12.47
N ALA A 97 12.71 24.50 11.45
CA ALA A 97 11.58 23.59 11.56
C ALA A 97 11.78 22.38 10.65
N LEU A 98 11.40 21.22 11.15
CA LEU A 98 11.57 19.93 10.48
C LEU A 98 10.30 19.10 10.56
N ILE A 99 9.99 18.41 9.46
CA ILE A 99 9.02 17.30 9.40
C ILE A 99 9.76 16.01 9.03
N HIS A 100 9.25 14.87 9.53
CA HIS A 100 9.92 13.59 9.40
C HIS A 100 8.93 12.44 9.25
N ASN A 101 9.18 11.59 8.26
CA ASN A 101 8.60 10.27 8.12
C ASN A 101 9.69 9.24 8.33
N GLY A 102 9.54 8.34 9.28
CA GLY A 102 10.52 7.31 9.56
C GLY A 102 10.72 7.05 11.05
N ILE A 103 11.83 6.40 11.37
CA ILE A 103 12.27 6.12 12.74
C ILE A 103 13.79 6.30 12.80
N ILE A 104 14.27 7.11 13.73
CA ILE A 104 15.69 7.26 14.05
C ILE A 104 16.02 6.27 15.16
N GLU A 105 16.61 5.14 14.81
CA GLU A 105 16.84 4.04 15.75
C GLU A 105 17.81 4.41 16.89
N ASN A 106 18.84 5.19 16.58
CA ASN A 106 19.83 5.64 17.55
C ASN A 106 19.49 6.97 18.25
N TYR A 107 18.21 7.42 18.19
CA TYR A 107 17.81 8.74 18.72
C TYR A 107 18.15 8.93 20.21
N ARG A 108 18.11 7.88 21.04
CA ARG A 108 18.43 7.98 22.47
C ARG A 108 19.86 8.40 22.70
N VAL A 109 20.80 7.78 22.00
CA VAL A 109 22.24 8.12 22.09
C VAL A 109 22.48 9.56 21.64
N LEU A 110 21.82 9.98 20.55
CA LEU A 110 21.91 11.35 20.04
C LEU A 110 21.29 12.35 21.02
N LYS A 111 20.16 11.99 21.64
CA LYS A 111 19.50 12.82 22.65
C LYS A 111 20.39 13.05 23.87
N ASP A 112 20.93 11.96 24.45
CA ASP A 112 21.82 12.03 25.61
C ASP A 112 23.04 12.93 25.34
N ALA A 113 23.61 12.84 24.13
CA ALA A 113 24.72 13.70 23.72
C ALA A 113 24.30 15.18 23.61
N LEU A 114 23.14 15.47 23.06
CA LEU A 114 22.61 16.84 22.94
C LEU A 114 22.25 17.42 24.31
N GLU A 115 21.71 16.64 25.24
CA GLU A 115 21.43 17.07 26.63
C GLU A 115 22.72 17.47 27.35
N GLN A 116 23.84 16.77 27.14
CA GLN A 116 25.17 17.16 27.66
C GLN A 116 25.68 18.50 27.08
N HIS A 117 25.19 18.90 25.90
CA HIS A 117 25.46 20.21 25.29
C HIS A 117 24.42 21.28 25.65
N GLY A 118 23.50 20.97 26.55
CA GLY A 118 22.54 21.93 27.10
C GLY A 118 21.20 21.99 26.36
N TYR A 119 20.95 21.13 25.35
CA TYR A 119 19.68 21.07 24.64
C TYR A 119 18.57 20.49 25.54
N THR A 120 17.38 21.06 25.40
CA THR A 120 16.16 20.59 26.08
C THR A 120 15.15 20.08 25.06
N PHE A 121 14.24 19.18 25.46
CA PHE A 121 13.29 18.55 24.57
C PHE A 121 11.85 18.78 25.05
N ARG A 122 10.98 19.21 24.15
CA ARG A 122 9.55 19.54 24.42
C ARG A 122 8.64 18.35 24.09
N SER A 123 9.11 17.40 23.29
CA SER A 123 8.39 16.22 22.85
C SER A 123 9.11 14.93 23.21
N SER A 124 8.42 13.82 23.01
CA SER A 124 9.01 12.49 23.16
C SER A 124 9.39 11.85 21.81
N THR A 125 9.51 12.64 20.73
CA THR A 125 9.76 12.15 19.38
C THR A 125 11.26 12.12 19.06
N ASP A 126 11.65 11.15 18.24
CA ASP A 126 12.96 11.06 17.61
C ASP A 126 13.22 12.22 16.64
N SER A 127 12.16 12.79 16.06
CA SER A 127 12.20 13.89 15.10
C SER A 127 12.69 15.21 15.72
N GLU A 128 12.34 15.48 16.99
CA GLU A 128 12.86 16.63 17.70
C GLU A 128 14.37 16.48 18.00
N VAL A 129 14.82 15.26 18.24
CA VAL A 129 16.25 14.98 18.39
C VAL A 129 17.01 15.31 17.10
N LEU A 130 16.43 14.95 15.95
CA LEU A 130 17.06 15.21 14.66
C LEU A 130 17.15 16.71 14.34
N VAL A 131 16.10 17.51 14.58
CA VAL A 131 16.16 18.95 14.30
C VAL A 131 17.17 19.67 15.21
N ASN A 132 17.27 19.22 16.47
CA ASN A 132 18.28 19.75 17.40
C ASN A 132 19.71 19.31 17.02
N LEU A 133 19.89 18.11 16.50
CA LEU A 133 21.17 17.66 15.96
C LEU A 133 21.62 18.54 14.77
N ILE A 134 20.71 18.84 13.86
CA ILE A 134 20.98 19.74 12.72
C ILE A 134 21.39 21.13 13.21
N GLU A 135 20.68 21.67 14.19
CA GLU A 135 21.03 22.99 14.78
C GLU A 135 22.39 22.95 15.48
N TYR A 136 22.67 21.92 16.28
CA TYR A 136 23.96 21.73 16.94
C TYR A 136 25.12 21.68 15.94
N VAL A 137 25.01 20.85 14.91
CA VAL A 137 26.02 20.75 13.85
C VAL A 137 26.24 22.12 13.19
N ARG A 138 25.17 22.84 12.87
CA ARG A 138 25.23 24.15 12.25
C ARG A 138 25.91 25.20 13.15
N ALA A 139 25.53 25.23 14.42
CA ALA A 139 26.08 26.17 15.39
C ALA A 139 27.58 25.94 15.65
N THR A 140 28.00 24.67 15.69
CA THR A 140 29.40 24.31 15.97
C THR A 140 30.31 24.43 14.75
N SER A 141 29.81 24.14 13.54
CA SER A 141 30.63 24.17 12.31
C SER A 141 30.51 25.48 11.52
N GLY A 142 29.49 26.30 11.77
CA GLY A 142 29.23 27.55 11.00
C GLY A 142 28.83 27.30 9.55
N CYS A 143 28.44 26.07 9.19
CA CYS A 143 28.15 25.68 7.82
C CYS A 143 26.73 26.11 7.37
N SER A 144 26.44 25.98 6.07
CA SER A 144 25.10 26.23 5.52
C SER A 144 24.10 25.15 5.98
N LEU A 145 22.79 25.45 5.93
CA LEU A 145 21.74 24.48 6.32
C LEU A 145 21.85 23.15 5.53
N PRO A 146 22.02 23.11 4.20
CA PRO A 146 22.19 21.84 3.47
C PRO A 146 23.37 21.00 3.99
N GLU A 147 24.48 21.66 4.29
CA GLU A 147 25.67 20.99 4.83
C GLU A 147 25.46 20.50 6.27
N ALA A 148 24.75 21.29 7.10
CA ALA A 148 24.41 20.87 8.47
C ALA A 148 23.50 19.63 8.45
N VAL A 149 22.49 19.61 7.57
CA VAL A 149 21.62 18.43 7.35
C VAL A 149 22.47 17.23 6.93
N ARG A 150 23.38 17.39 5.97
CA ARG A 150 24.25 16.30 5.50
C ARG A 150 25.11 15.73 6.62
N GLN A 151 25.75 16.58 7.41
CA GLN A 151 26.62 16.14 8.51
C GLN A 151 25.82 15.50 9.66
N ALA A 152 24.63 16.00 9.96
CA ALA A 152 23.74 15.41 10.96
C ALA A 152 23.28 14.01 10.52
N LEU A 153 22.85 13.86 9.27
CA LEU A 153 22.36 12.58 8.75
C LEU A 153 23.42 11.48 8.67
N ARG A 154 24.70 11.83 8.59
CA ARG A 154 25.80 10.84 8.69
C ARG A 154 25.94 10.20 10.09
N GLN A 155 25.31 10.79 11.10
CA GLN A 155 25.29 10.27 12.47
C GLN A 155 24.02 9.49 12.79
N VAL A 156 23.03 9.52 11.88
CA VAL A 156 21.71 8.91 12.04
C VAL A 156 21.72 7.47 11.52
N ILE A 157 21.12 6.58 12.31
CA ILE A 157 20.83 5.19 11.92
C ILE A 157 19.31 5.05 11.89
N GLY A 158 18.77 4.53 10.79
CA GLY A 158 17.33 4.30 10.63
C GLY A 158 16.77 4.79 9.30
N ALA A 159 15.44 4.72 9.18
CA ALA A 159 14.70 5.17 8.00
C ALA A 159 14.23 6.62 8.21
N TYR A 160 14.40 7.47 7.18
CA TYR A 160 13.91 8.85 7.23
C TYR A 160 13.53 9.39 5.86
N ALA A 161 12.51 10.24 5.83
CA ALA A 161 12.28 11.25 4.83
C ALA A 161 11.99 12.55 5.57
N ILE A 162 12.83 13.56 5.36
CA ILE A 162 12.74 14.84 6.07
C ILE A 162 12.62 16.01 5.12
N ALA A 163 11.92 17.06 5.60
CA ALA A 163 11.98 18.38 4.99
C ALA A 163 12.26 19.42 6.08
N VAL A 164 13.13 20.36 5.76
CA VAL A 164 13.67 21.34 6.70
C VAL A 164 13.56 22.74 6.09
N VAL A 165 13.04 23.68 6.88
CA VAL A 165 13.00 25.10 6.56
C VAL A 165 13.67 25.91 7.68
N GLU A 166 14.14 27.09 7.34
CA GLU A 166 14.92 27.95 8.22
C GLU A 166 14.31 29.35 8.32
N LYS A 167 14.28 29.89 9.51
CA LYS A 167 13.89 31.28 9.79
C LYS A 167 14.72 32.26 8.95
N GLY A 168 14.04 33.22 8.34
CA GLY A 168 14.70 34.26 7.49
C GLY A 168 15.06 33.78 6.09
N ASN A 169 14.85 32.49 5.75
CA ASN A 169 15.10 31.99 4.41
C ASN A 169 13.78 31.71 3.69
N HIS A 170 13.44 32.53 2.70
CA HIS A 170 12.18 32.47 1.94
C HIS A 170 12.28 31.66 0.64
N ASP A 171 13.44 31.11 0.34
CA ASP A 171 13.74 30.58 -0.98
C ASP A 171 14.06 29.10 -1.01
N ARG A 172 14.33 28.48 0.18
CA ARG A 172 14.93 27.15 0.19
C ARG A 172 14.27 26.18 1.16
N ILE A 173 13.98 24.98 0.65
CA ILE A 173 13.69 23.77 1.42
C ILE A 173 14.87 22.81 1.26
N VAL A 174 15.31 22.19 2.34
CA VAL A 174 16.27 21.10 2.29
C VAL A 174 15.53 19.81 2.62
N ALA A 175 15.60 18.83 1.74
CA ALA A 175 14.94 17.54 1.93
C ALA A 175 15.96 16.41 1.81
N ALA A 176 15.77 15.34 2.53
CA ALA A 176 16.65 14.17 2.46
C ALA A 176 15.86 12.88 2.70
N ARG A 177 16.39 11.78 2.18
CA ARG A 177 15.70 10.51 2.23
C ARG A 177 16.66 9.33 2.50
N GLN A 178 16.16 8.38 3.29
CA GLN A 178 16.68 7.02 3.45
C GLN A 178 15.49 6.08 3.73
N SER A 179 15.21 5.13 2.85
CA SER A 179 14.16 4.11 2.93
C SER A 179 12.70 4.62 2.91
N SER A 180 12.40 5.84 3.38
CA SER A 180 11.06 6.44 3.33
C SER A 180 10.82 7.21 2.02
N PRO A 181 9.63 7.14 1.38
CA PRO A 181 9.41 7.74 0.06
C PRO A 181 9.44 9.27 0.07
N MET A 182 10.03 9.87 -0.98
CA MET A 182 10.04 11.31 -1.21
C MET A 182 10.21 11.64 -2.69
N VAL A 183 9.46 12.63 -3.16
CA VAL A 183 9.47 13.10 -4.54
C VAL A 183 9.44 14.63 -4.57
N VAL A 184 10.15 15.22 -5.53
CA VAL A 184 10.14 16.65 -5.84
C VAL A 184 9.36 16.86 -7.13
N GLY A 185 8.29 17.65 -7.08
CA GLY A 185 7.58 18.13 -8.26
C GLY A 185 8.23 19.41 -8.79
N VAL A 186 8.49 19.46 -10.09
CA VAL A 186 9.11 20.61 -10.77
C VAL A 186 8.04 21.39 -11.52
N GLY A 187 7.79 22.63 -11.11
CA GLY A 187 6.87 23.57 -11.74
C GLY A 187 7.60 24.73 -12.41
N ASP A 188 6.83 25.67 -12.98
CA ASP A 188 7.39 26.89 -13.60
C ASP A 188 7.73 27.94 -12.53
N GLY A 189 8.99 28.00 -12.13
CA GLY A 189 9.49 28.91 -11.09
C GLY A 189 8.99 28.56 -9.68
N GLU A 190 8.62 27.30 -9.45
CA GLU A 190 8.17 26.77 -8.18
C GLU A 190 8.49 25.29 -8.05
N PHE A 191 8.62 24.82 -6.82
CA PHE A 191 8.84 23.42 -6.52
C PHE A 191 7.88 22.93 -5.44
N PHE A 192 7.54 21.68 -5.57
CA PHE A 192 6.71 20.94 -4.63
C PHE A 192 7.53 19.78 -4.07
N LEU A 193 7.29 19.44 -2.83
CA LEU A 193 7.85 18.27 -2.18
C LEU A 193 6.72 17.42 -1.65
N SER A 194 6.79 16.10 -1.82
CA SER A 194 5.82 15.22 -1.19
C SER A 194 6.37 13.83 -0.94
N SER A 195 5.75 13.14 0.02
CA SER A 195 5.92 11.70 0.21
C SER A 195 5.13 10.86 -0.79
N ASP A 196 4.21 11.48 -1.57
CA ASP A 196 3.44 10.83 -2.62
C ASP A 196 3.09 11.84 -3.73
N ALA A 197 3.46 11.54 -4.95
CA ALA A 197 3.21 12.40 -6.11
C ALA A 197 1.71 12.73 -6.30
N ALA A 198 0.80 11.84 -5.91
CA ALA A 198 -0.65 12.05 -6.02
C ALA A 198 -1.13 13.31 -5.29
N SER A 199 -0.46 13.72 -4.20
CA SER A 199 -0.84 14.91 -3.43
C SER A 199 -0.62 16.24 -4.16
N ILE A 200 0.32 16.28 -5.10
CA ILE A 200 0.77 17.48 -5.80
C ILE A 200 0.60 17.40 -7.32
N ILE A 201 -0.04 16.34 -7.84
CA ILE A 201 -0.22 16.09 -9.28
C ILE A 201 -1.00 17.19 -10.01
N GLU A 202 -1.86 17.94 -9.34
CA GLU A 202 -2.60 19.06 -9.95
C GLU A 202 -1.71 20.26 -10.32
N TYR A 203 -0.51 20.31 -9.75
CA TYR A 203 0.41 21.44 -9.93
C TYR A 203 1.50 21.14 -10.96
N THR A 204 1.90 19.87 -11.11
CA THR A 204 2.92 19.47 -12.07
C THR A 204 2.83 17.98 -12.40
N GLU A 205 3.19 17.62 -13.63
CA GLU A 205 3.37 16.23 -14.08
C GLU A 205 4.85 15.80 -14.07
N ASP A 206 5.77 16.73 -13.83
CA ASP A 206 7.21 16.52 -13.87
C ASP A 206 7.75 16.26 -12.46
N PHE A 207 8.26 15.04 -12.22
CA PHE A 207 8.69 14.57 -10.91
C PHE A 207 10.12 14.05 -10.91
N VAL A 208 10.83 14.34 -9.82
CA VAL A 208 12.14 13.79 -9.50
C VAL A 208 12.04 12.98 -8.22
N TYR A 209 12.33 11.70 -8.29
CA TYR A 209 12.37 10.81 -7.12
C TYR A 209 13.73 10.94 -6.44
N VAL A 210 13.73 11.32 -5.17
CA VAL A 210 14.94 11.38 -4.35
C VAL A 210 15.38 9.97 -4.01
N GLY A 211 16.65 9.63 -4.22
CA GLY A 211 17.23 8.33 -3.89
C GLY A 211 17.60 8.18 -2.42
N ASP A 212 17.93 6.95 -2.01
CA ASP A 212 18.42 6.70 -0.66
C ASP A 212 19.81 7.31 -0.44
N GLY A 213 19.99 7.96 0.71
CA GLY A 213 21.21 8.70 1.02
C GLY A 213 21.38 9.98 0.20
N GLU A 214 20.32 10.49 -0.45
CA GLU A 214 20.34 11.72 -1.22
C GLU A 214 19.70 12.89 -0.46
N ILE A 215 20.21 14.07 -0.71
CA ILE A 215 19.75 15.36 -0.16
C ILE A 215 19.38 16.27 -1.34
N ALA A 216 18.11 16.67 -1.38
CA ALA A 216 17.61 17.65 -2.35
C ALA A 216 17.67 19.07 -1.75
N VAL A 217 18.37 19.96 -2.42
CA VAL A 217 18.38 21.39 -2.13
C VAL A 217 17.43 22.05 -3.14
N ILE A 218 16.26 22.44 -2.65
CA ILE A 218 15.15 22.96 -3.43
C ILE A 218 15.09 24.46 -3.21
N ASP A 219 15.63 25.22 -4.18
CA ASP A 219 15.71 26.68 -4.11
C ASP A 219 14.95 27.28 -5.29
N ARG A 220 13.98 28.17 -5.04
CA ARG A 220 13.14 28.75 -6.09
C ARG A 220 13.92 29.60 -7.11
N ASN A 221 15.08 30.07 -6.72
CA ASN A 221 15.95 30.96 -7.55
C ASN A 221 17.08 30.20 -8.27
N ALA A 222 17.14 28.85 -8.09
CA ALA A 222 18.18 28.00 -8.67
C ALA A 222 17.61 26.69 -9.20
N PRO A 223 18.28 26.02 -10.14
CA PRO A 223 17.93 24.66 -10.53
C PRO A 223 17.94 23.71 -9.32
N LEU A 224 17.06 22.71 -9.33
CA LEU A 224 17.06 21.65 -8.33
C LEU A 224 18.47 21.03 -8.26
N LYS A 225 18.99 20.91 -7.04
CA LYS A 225 20.28 20.25 -6.80
C LYS A 225 20.07 19.06 -5.88
N ILE A 226 20.61 17.89 -6.26
CA ILE A 226 20.60 16.69 -5.43
C ILE A 226 22.05 16.24 -5.21
N VAL A 227 22.41 16.00 -3.96
CA VAL A 227 23.75 15.52 -3.56
C VAL A 227 23.62 14.29 -2.67
N THR A 228 24.59 13.40 -2.71
CA THR A 228 24.66 12.26 -1.80
C THR A 228 25.21 12.67 -0.41
N LEU A 229 25.05 11.79 0.59
CA LEU A 229 25.67 11.99 1.91
C LEU A 229 27.20 12.15 1.84
N ASP A 230 27.85 11.63 0.80
CA ASP A 230 29.28 11.78 0.54
C ASP A 230 29.63 13.03 -0.30
N ASN A 231 28.64 13.92 -0.50
CA ASN A 231 28.79 15.20 -1.21
C ASN A 231 29.14 15.07 -2.70
N HIS A 232 28.63 14.02 -3.36
CA HIS A 232 28.70 13.90 -4.82
C HIS A 232 27.38 14.36 -5.44
N ASP A 233 27.43 15.04 -6.59
CA ASP A 233 26.23 15.40 -7.31
C ASP A 233 25.52 14.14 -7.83
N ALA A 234 24.22 14.02 -7.55
CA ALA A 234 23.39 12.93 -8.04
C ALA A 234 22.76 13.28 -9.39
N LYS A 235 22.50 12.25 -10.21
CA LYS A 235 21.84 12.44 -11.50
C LYS A 235 20.35 12.73 -11.29
N ILE A 236 19.89 13.87 -11.83
CA ILE A 236 18.47 14.23 -11.81
C ILE A 236 17.78 13.60 -13.03
N ASP A 237 16.78 12.76 -12.77
CA ASP A 237 15.95 12.11 -13.79
C ASP A 237 14.49 12.55 -13.61
N ILE A 238 14.02 13.42 -14.51
CA ILE A 238 12.65 13.93 -14.49
C ILE A 238 11.73 12.92 -15.16
N LYS A 239 10.74 12.41 -14.42
CA LYS A 239 9.72 11.47 -14.91
C LYS A 239 8.38 12.16 -15.01
N LYS A 240 7.70 11.97 -16.14
CA LYS A 240 6.31 12.42 -16.31
C LYS A 240 5.34 11.39 -15.76
N LEU A 241 4.46 11.82 -14.85
CA LEU A 241 3.38 11.02 -14.31
C LEU A 241 2.05 11.49 -14.90
N GLN A 242 1.35 10.59 -15.58
CA GLN A 242 0.00 10.83 -16.09
C GLN A 242 -1.03 10.25 -15.11
N LEU A 243 -1.40 11.03 -14.10
CA LEU A 243 -2.49 10.72 -13.18
C LEU A 243 -3.61 11.75 -13.36
N SER A 244 -4.83 11.29 -13.50
CA SER A 244 -6.01 12.18 -13.61
C SER A 244 -6.51 12.51 -12.18
N ILE A 245 -6.85 13.79 -11.95
CA ILE A 245 -7.43 14.25 -10.67
C ILE A 245 -8.72 13.49 -10.33
N SER A 246 -9.54 13.14 -11.34
CA SER A 246 -10.76 12.37 -11.16
C SER A 246 -10.54 11.00 -10.52
N GLN A 247 -9.34 10.43 -10.65
CA GLN A 247 -8.98 9.17 -10.00
C GLN A 247 -8.78 9.34 -8.48
N LEU A 248 -8.47 10.55 -8.03
CA LEU A 248 -8.24 10.89 -6.63
C LEU A 248 -9.51 11.40 -5.92
N GLU A 249 -10.64 11.44 -6.60
CA GLU A 249 -11.93 11.88 -6.06
C GLU A 249 -12.89 10.69 -5.92
N LYS A 250 -13.88 10.80 -5.02
CA LYS A 250 -14.88 9.73 -4.81
C LYS A 250 -15.82 9.50 -5.99
N GLY A 251 -15.91 10.44 -6.92
CA GLY A 251 -16.71 10.29 -8.16
C GLY A 251 -18.19 10.00 -7.92
N GLY A 252 -18.80 10.59 -6.86
CA GLY A 252 -20.20 10.38 -6.48
C GLY A 252 -20.46 9.19 -5.55
N TYR A 253 -19.46 8.37 -5.25
CA TYR A 253 -19.56 7.32 -4.25
C TYR A 253 -19.43 7.89 -2.81
N PRO A 254 -20.10 7.30 -1.81
CA PRO A 254 -19.98 7.75 -0.42
C PRO A 254 -18.59 7.50 0.15
N HIS A 255 -17.90 6.44 -0.32
CA HIS A 255 -16.59 6.03 0.17
C HIS A 255 -15.67 5.64 -0.99
N PHE A 256 -14.34 5.81 -0.81
CA PHE A 256 -13.33 5.34 -1.76
C PHE A 256 -13.37 3.83 -1.94
N MET A 257 -13.48 3.07 -0.85
CA MET A 257 -13.57 1.61 -0.94
C MET A 257 -14.70 1.13 -1.86
N LEU A 258 -15.90 1.74 -1.77
CA LEU A 258 -16.99 1.36 -2.67
C LEU A 258 -16.68 1.72 -4.12
N LYS A 259 -16.16 2.93 -4.38
CA LYS A 259 -15.68 3.32 -5.70
C LYS A 259 -14.70 2.30 -6.27
N GLU A 260 -13.70 1.93 -5.48
CA GLU A 260 -12.63 1.01 -5.87
C GLU A 260 -13.14 -0.41 -6.12
N ILE A 261 -14.17 -0.86 -5.40
CA ILE A 261 -14.87 -2.11 -5.69
C ILE A 261 -15.56 -2.04 -7.07
N TYR A 262 -16.25 -0.93 -7.38
CA TYR A 262 -16.94 -0.76 -8.64
C TYR A 262 -16.01 -0.42 -9.82
N GLU A 263 -14.79 0.02 -9.57
CA GLU A 263 -13.77 0.25 -10.59
C GLU A 263 -13.11 -1.04 -11.11
N GLN A 264 -13.26 -2.17 -10.42
CA GLN A 264 -12.53 -3.41 -10.73
C GLN A 264 -12.71 -3.87 -12.19
N PRO A 265 -13.89 -3.83 -12.84
CA PRO A 265 -14.00 -4.20 -14.24
C PRO A 265 -13.07 -3.38 -15.14
N ARG A 266 -13.07 -2.07 -14.95
CA ARG A 266 -12.20 -1.15 -15.70
C ARG A 266 -10.72 -1.39 -15.40
N THR A 267 -10.36 -1.57 -14.12
CA THR A 267 -8.95 -1.78 -13.74
C THR A 267 -8.40 -3.10 -14.24
N ILE A 268 -9.23 -4.13 -14.42
CA ILE A 268 -8.83 -5.37 -15.09
C ILE A 268 -8.52 -5.10 -16.58
N VAL A 269 -9.36 -4.29 -17.29
CA VAL A 269 -9.04 -3.87 -18.66
C VAL A 269 -7.69 -3.18 -18.73
N ASP A 270 -7.40 -2.26 -17.80
CA ASP A 270 -6.11 -1.55 -17.75
C ASP A 270 -4.95 -2.51 -17.44
N CYS A 271 -5.18 -3.51 -16.61
CA CYS A 271 -4.20 -4.54 -16.24
C CYS A 271 -3.81 -5.44 -17.41
N ILE A 272 -4.78 -5.84 -18.26
CA ILE A 272 -4.53 -6.75 -19.40
C ILE A 272 -4.17 -6.00 -20.69
N ARG A 273 -4.39 -4.69 -20.76
CA ARG A 273 -4.17 -3.88 -21.96
C ARG A 273 -2.75 -3.99 -22.47
N GLY A 274 -2.60 -4.37 -23.76
CA GLY A 274 -1.31 -4.56 -24.44
C GLY A 274 -0.53 -5.78 -23.97
N ARG A 275 -1.09 -6.61 -23.09
CA ARG A 275 -0.49 -7.84 -22.57
C ARG A 275 -1.16 -9.12 -23.08
N ILE A 276 -2.42 -9.03 -23.48
CA ILE A 276 -3.12 -10.13 -24.13
C ILE A 276 -3.55 -9.63 -25.51
N ASN A 277 -3.17 -10.35 -26.55
CA ASN A 277 -3.62 -10.07 -27.90
C ASN A 277 -5.08 -10.57 -28.06
N PRO A 278 -6.05 -9.70 -28.37
CA PRO A 278 -7.46 -10.12 -28.44
C PRO A 278 -7.76 -11.09 -29.61
N ASP A 279 -6.96 -11.08 -30.68
CA ASP A 279 -7.19 -11.93 -31.85
C ASP A 279 -6.58 -13.32 -31.69
N THR A 280 -5.44 -13.41 -30.99
CA THR A 280 -4.66 -14.67 -30.86
C THR A 280 -4.67 -15.24 -29.44
N CYS A 281 -5.23 -14.52 -28.47
CA CYS A 281 -5.17 -14.84 -27.03
C CYS A 281 -3.75 -14.98 -26.49
N GLU A 282 -2.73 -14.53 -27.22
CA GLU A 282 -1.34 -14.61 -26.78
C GLU A 282 -1.05 -13.63 -25.63
N VAL A 283 -0.51 -14.17 -24.54
CA VAL A 283 -0.11 -13.40 -23.37
C VAL A 283 1.36 -13.01 -23.46
N LYS A 284 1.64 -11.70 -23.33
CA LYS A 284 3.00 -11.14 -23.35
C LYS A 284 3.25 -10.26 -22.14
N LEU A 285 4.20 -10.67 -21.31
CA LEU A 285 4.75 -9.86 -20.22
C LEU A 285 6.21 -9.55 -20.53
N SER A 286 6.53 -8.29 -20.85
CA SER A 286 7.88 -7.87 -21.22
C SER A 286 8.92 -8.30 -20.19
N GLY A 287 8.64 -8.11 -18.89
CA GLY A 287 9.56 -8.51 -17.83
C GLY A 287 9.85 -10.02 -17.76
N VAL A 288 8.95 -10.87 -18.27
CA VAL A 288 9.19 -12.33 -18.41
C VAL A 288 9.98 -12.61 -19.70
N ILE A 289 9.60 -11.97 -20.80
CA ILE A 289 10.24 -12.17 -22.11
C ILE A 289 11.72 -11.78 -22.05
N ASP A 290 12.03 -10.62 -21.47
CA ASP A 290 13.39 -10.09 -21.37
C ASP A 290 14.30 -10.98 -20.49
N HIS A 291 13.70 -11.79 -19.61
CA HIS A 291 14.39 -12.70 -18.68
C HIS A 291 13.94 -14.15 -18.82
N ARG A 292 13.51 -14.54 -20.02
CA ARG A 292 12.93 -15.85 -20.35
C ARG A 292 13.71 -17.02 -19.75
N ASP A 293 15.03 -17.00 -19.93
CA ASP A 293 15.89 -18.12 -19.49
C ASP A 293 15.90 -18.30 -17.97
N ARG A 294 15.73 -17.21 -17.19
CA ARG A 294 15.59 -17.28 -15.74
C ARG A 294 14.30 -18.02 -15.36
N PHE A 295 13.17 -17.67 -15.99
CA PHE A 295 11.87 -18.30 -15.69
C PHE A 295 11.78 -19.74 -16.18
N VAL A 296 12.30 -20.03 -17.37
CA VAL A 296 12.27 -21.39 -17.95
C VAL A 296 13.11 -22.37 -17.11
N ASN A 297 14.25 -21.91 -16.57
CA ASN A 297 15.17 -22.73 -15.79
C ASN A 297 14.95 -22.62 -14.28
N ALA A 298 14.00 -21.83 -13.82
CA ALA A 298 13.71 -21.66 -12.41
C ALA A 298 13.39 -23.01 -11.74
N ARG A 299 14.06 -23.30 -10.63
CA ARG A 299 13.80 -24.49 -9.82
C ARG A 299 12.76 -24.24 -8.73
N ARG A 300 12.67 -23.00 -8.27
CA ARG A 300 11.71 -22.56 -7.25
C ARG A 300 11.38 -21.09 -7.45
N ILE A 301 10.12 -20.74 -7.17
CA ILE A 301 9.68 -19.36 -7.03
C ILE A 301 9.31 -19.11 -5.57
N ILE A 302 9.77 -17.98 -5.00
CA ILE A 302 9.44 -17.56 -3.64
C ILE A 302 8.68 -16.24 -3.74
N PHE A 303 7.40 -16.23 -3.37
CA PHE A 303 6.65 -14.99 -3.22
C PHE A 303 6.90 -14.40 -1.84
N VAL A 304 7.20 -13.08 -1.78
CA VAL A 304 7.34 -12.33 -0.53
C VAL A 304 6.39 -11.14 -0.53
N ALA A 305 5.53 -11.07 0.48
CA ALA A 305 4.48 -10.06 0.55
C ALA A 305 3.94 -9.88 1.97
N CYS A 306 3.07 -8.88 2.17
CA CYS A 306 2.35 -8.62 3.40
C CYS A 306 0.84 -8.48 3.14
N GLY A 307 -0.01 -8.90 4.10
CA GLY A 307 -1.46 -8.67 4.10
C GLY A 307 -2.16 -9.20 2.84
N THR A 308 -2.98 -8.37 2.21
CA THR A 308 -3.73 -8.70 0.98
C THR A 308 -2.82 -9.21 -0.15
N SER A 309 -1.62 -8.63 -0.31
CA SER A 309 -0.65 -9.09 -1.32
C SER A 309 -0.12 -10.50 -1.00
N TRP A 310 -0.02 -10.87 0.28
CA TRP A 310 0.33 -12.23 0.68
C TRP A 310 -0.80 -13.23 0.32
N HIS A 311 -2.08 -12.85 0.53
CA HIS A 311 -3.21 -13.69 0.09
C HIS A 311 -3.26 -13.84 -1.44
N ALA A 312 -2.99 -12.76 -2.19
CA ALA A 312 -2.87 -12.84 -3.64
C ALA A 312 -1.74 -13.79 -4.05
N SER A 313 -0.61 -13.77 -3.33
CA SER A 313 0.54 -14.64 -3.58
C SER A 313 0.24 -16.12 -3.35
N LEU A 314 -0.61 -16.47 -2.38
CA LEU A 314 -1.09 -17.84 -2.21
C LEU A 314 -1.91 -18.34 -3.42
N ILE A 315 -2.68 -17.44 -4.07
CA ILE A 315 -3.32 -17.78 -5.36
C ILE A 315 -2.26 -17.93 -6.45
N GLY A 316 -1.25 -17.05 -6.44
CA GLY A 316 -0.09 -17.13 -7.32
C GLY A 316 0.67 -18.47 -7.21
N GLU A 317 0.80 -19.01 -6.00
CA GLU A 317 1.36 -20.36 -5.74
C GLU A 317 0.57 -21.41 -6.51
N HIS A 318 -0.75 -21.48 -6.31
CA HIS A 318 -1.59 -22.43 -7.03
C HIS A 318 -1.49 -22.26 -8.57
N LEU A 319 -1.47 -21.03 -9.07
CA LEU A 319 -1.34 -20.74 -10.50
C LEU A 319 0.01 -21.22 -11.06
N VAL A 320 1.10 -20.90 -10.41
CA VAL A 320 2.45 -21.26 -10.88
C VAL A 320 2.68 -22.77 -10.77
N GLU A 321 2.30 -23.39 -9.67
CA GLU A 321 2.47 -24.84 -9.50
C GLU A 321 1.62 -25.64 -10.48
N SER A 322 0.36 -25.25 -10.71
CA SER A 322 -0.52 -25.95 -11.63
C SER A 322 -0.13 -25.77 -13.10
N ILE A 323 0.24 -24.55 -13.50
CA ILE A 323 0.48 -24.18 -14.91
C ILE A 323 1.96 -24.34 -15.29
N CYS A 324 2.89 -23.86 -14.46
CA CYS A 324 4.31 -23.84 -14.77
C CYS A 324 5.06 -25.07 -14.26
N ARG A 325 4.49 -25.84 -13.34
CA ARG A 325 5.13 -26.99 -12.69
C ARG A 325 6.46 -26.62 -12.03
N ILE A 326 6.49 -25.44 -11.39
CA ILE A 326 7.62 -24.93 -10.58
C ILE A 326 7.16 -24.94 -9.13
N PRO A 327 7.91 -25.54 -8.17
CA PRO A 327 7.62 -25.45 -6.75
C PRO A 327 7.61 -24.00 -6.29
N VAL A 328 6.64 -23.66 -5.42
CA VAL A 328 6.47 -22.29 -4.92
C VAL A 328 6.47 -22.28 -3.39
N GLU A 329 7.05 -21.24 -2.82
CA GLU A 329 6.93 -20.89 -1.41
C GLU A 329 6.32 -19.49 -1.30
N VAL A 330 5.40 -19.30 -0.36
CA VAL A 330 4.78 -17.99 -0.10
C VAL A 330 5.07 -17.56 1.33
N GLU A 331 5.82 -16.49 1.48
CA GLU A 331 6.37 -16.04 2.76
C GLU A 331 5.81 -14.68 3.16
N TYR A 332 5.52 -14.51 4.43
CA TYR A 332 5.39 -13.17 4.98
C TYR A 332 6.75 -12.46 4.90
N ALA A 333 6.78 -11.29 4.27
CA ALA A 333 8.05 -10.57 4.09
C ALA A 333 8.71 -10.21 5.43
N SER A 334 7.93 -9.93 6.47
CA SER A 334 8.40 -9.71 7.84
C SER A 334 9.13 -10.91 8.42
N GLU A 335 8.63 -12.13 8.21
CA GLU A 335 9.27 -13.35 8.70
C GLU A 335 10.47 -13.73 7.83
N PHE A 336 10.34 -13.59 6.51
CA PHE A 336 11.38 -13.93 5.55
C PHE A 336 12.69 -13.17 5.83
N ARG A 337 12.60 -11.87 6.14
CA ARG A 337 13.80 -11.04 6.37
C ARG A 337 14.60 -11.43 7.61
N TYR A 338 13.97 -12.05 8.62
CA TYR A 338 14.64 -12.36 9.91
C TYR A 338 14.97 -13.84 10.13
N ARG A 339 14.26 -14.76 9.46
CA ARG A 339 14.47 -16.20 9.68
C ARG A 339 15.74 -16.78 9.04
N ASN A 340 16.56 -15.99 8.38
CA ASN A 340 17.73 -16.43 7.61
C ASN A 340 17.35 -17.46 6.54
N PRO A 341 16.53 -17.11 5.55
CA PRO A 341 15.98 -18.03 4.56
C PRO A 341 17.08 -18.64 3.68
N ILE A 342 16.87 -19.85 3.22
CA ILE A 342 17.73 -20.47 2.23
C ILE A 342 17.34 -19.94 0.86
N ILE A 343 18.19 -19.11 0.28
CA ILE A 343 18.01 -18.50 -1.05
C ILE A 343 19.16 -18.98 -1.94
N ARG A 344 18.85 -19.36 -3.17
CA ARG A 344 19.82 -19.84 -4.16
C ARG A 344 19.84 -18.91 -5.37
N GLU A 345 20.93 -18.93 -6.14
CA GLU A 345 21.07 -18.11 -7.35
C GLU A 345 20.08 -18.51 -8.48
N ASP A 346 19.58 -19.76 -8.46
CA ASP A 346 18.59 -20.28 -9.40
C ASP A 346 17.13 -20.14 -8.89
N ASP A 347 16.90 -19.54 -7.71
CA ASP A 347 15.60 -19.14 -7.25
C ASP A 347 15.15 -17.83 -7.92
N ILE A 348 13.84 -17.67 -8.10
CA ILE A 348 13.21 -16.40 -8.42
C ILE A 348 12.45 -15.93 -7.19
N VAL A 349 12.74 -14.72 -6.72
CA VAL A 349 11.96 -14.09 -5.65
C VAL A 349 10.99 -13.09 -6.27
N VAL A 350 9.70 -13.28 -6.03
CA VAL A 350 8.63 -12.40 -6.53
C VAL A 350 8.11 -11.54 -5.39
N ALA A 351 8.42 -10.25 -5.46
CA ALA A 351 7.95 -9.27 -4.48
C ALA A 351 6.61 -8.66 -4.91
N VAL A 352 5.58 -8.79 -4.08
CA VAL A 352 4.23 -8.31 -4.39
C VAL A 352 3.83 -7.20 -3.42
N SER A 353 3.53 -6.00 -3.96
CA SER A 353 3.14 -4.85 -3.14
C SER A 353 2.26 -3.87 -3.92
N GLN A 354 1.12 -3.48 -3.33
CA GLN A 354 0.27 -2.43 -3.91
C GLN A 354 1.01 -1.08 -3.94
N SER A 355 1.54 -0.63 -2.82
CA SER A 355 2.23 0.67 -2.73
C SER A 355 3.64 0.64 -3.33
N GLY A 356 4.29 -0.52 -3.37
CA GLY A 356 5.70 -0.65 -3.69
C GLY A 356 6.64 0.00 -2.66
N GLU A 357 6.12 0.33 -1.45
CA GLU A 357 6.84 1.03 -0.39
C GLU A 357 6.78 0.27 0.95
N THR A 358 6.31 -0.98 0.97
CA THR A 358 6.21 -1.80 2.18
C THR A 358 7.62 -2.13 2.68
N ALA A 359 7.96 -1.69 3.89
CA ALA A 359 9.31 -1.80 4.44
C ALA A 359 9.83 -3.24 4.48
N ASP A 360 9.03 -4.17 5.02
CA ASP A 360 9.42 -5.58 5.10
C ASP A 360 9.62 -6.21 3.72
N THR A 361 8.75 -5.89 2.76
CA THR A 361 8.88 -6.40 1.39
C THR A 361 10.13 -5.85 0.71
N LEU A 362 10.45 -4.57 0.91
CA LEU A 362 11.67 -3.97 0.39
C LEU A 362 12.92 -4.62 0.99
N ALA A 363 12.94 -4.84 2.31
CA ALA A 363 14.05 -5.52 2.99
C ALA A 363 14.21 -6.98 2.52
N ALA A 364 13.09 -7.69 2.25
CA ALA A 364 13.13 -9.04 1.66
C ALA A 364 13.73 -9.03 0.25
N VAL A 365 13.41 -8.02 -0.58
CA VAL A 365 14.01 -7.81 -1.92
C VAL A 365 15.52 -7.62 -1.81
N GLU A 366 15.97 -6.75 -0.92
CA GLU A 366 17.41 -6.49 -0.71
C GLU A 366 18.15 -7.75 -0.25
N LEU A 367 17.55 -8.51 0.69
CA LEU A 367 18.09 -9.78 1.17
C LEU A 367 18.25 -10.78 0.03
N ALA A 368 17.21 -10.94 -0.81
CA ALA A 368 17.22 -11.85 -1.95
C ALA A 368 18.30 -11.48 -2.98
N ARG A 369 18.43 -10.18 -3.29
CA ARG A 369 19.48 -9.68 -4.20
C ARG A 369 20.90 -9.90 -3.67
N LYS A 370 21.11 -9.66 -2.38
CA LYS A 370 22.40 -9.94 -1.73
C LYS A 370 22.78 -11.42 -1.78
N ALA A 371 21.79 -12.32 -1.79
CA ALA A 371 21.98 -13.77 -1.94
C ALA A 371 22.16 -14.21 -3.41
N GLY A 372 22.06 -13.31 -4.39
CA GLY A 372 22.25 -13.57 -5.81
C GLY A 372 21.02 -14.07 -6.56
N ALA A 373 19.85 -14.13 -5.92
CA ALA A 373 18.59 -14.50 -6.57
C ALA A 373 18.12 -13.41 -7.55
N PHE A 374 17.43 -13.83 -8.62
CA PHE A 374 16.72 -12.91 -9.49
C PHE A 374 15.42 -12.44 -8.83
N VAL A 375 15.20 -11.13 -8.76
CA VAL A 375 14.02 -10.56 -8.10
C VAL A 375 13.08 -9.92 -9.10
N PHE A 376 11.81 -10.36 -9.08
CA PHE A 376 10.73 -9.85 -9.94
C PHE A 376 9.70 -9.11 -9.11
N GLY A 377 9.33 -7.87 -9.51
CA GLY A 377 8.37 -7.03 -8.77
C GLY A 377 6.97 -7.06 -9.40
N ILE A 378 5.93 -7.27 -8.59
CA ILE A 378 4.53 -7.03 -8.98
C ILE A 378 4.02 -5.86 -8.14
N CYS A 379 4.04 -4.65 -8.71
CA CYS A 379 3.71 -3.41 -8.02
C CYS A 379 2.60 -2.64 -8.74
N ASN A 380 1.90 -1.75 -8.02
CA ASN A 380 0.96 -0.83 -8.66
C ASN A 380 1.59 0.53 -8.98
N VAL A 381 2.38 1.06 -8.05
CA VAL A 381 2.94 2.41 -8.17
C VAL A 381 4.22 2.37 -9.00
N VAL A 382 4.16 3.07 -10.15
CA VAL A 382 5.31 3.19 -11.06
C VAL A 382 6.44 3.97 -10.38
N GLY A 383 7.66 3.42 -10.44
CA GLY A 383 8.84 4.05 -9.86
C GLY A 383 8.91 3.99 -8.33
N SER A 384 8.09 3.17 -7.67
CA SER A 384 8.18 2.90 -6.23
C SER A 384 9.51 2.25 -5.84
N SER A 385 9.82 2.26 -4.55
CA SER A 385 11.10 1.74 -4.02
C SER A 385 11.32 0.26 -4.37
N ILE A 386 10.29 -0.59 -4.18
CA ILE A 386 10.38 -2.01 -4.55
C ILE A 386 10.57 -2.16 -6.06
N ALA A 387 9.79 -1.41 -6.88
CA ALA A 387 9.92 -1.49 -8.34
C ALA A 387 11.32 -1.08 -8.86
N ARG A 388 11.99 -0.14 -8.17
CA ARG A 388 13.37 0.25 -8.50
C ARG A 388 14.42 -0.75 -7.98
N ALA A 389 14.11 -1.45 -6.91
CA ALA A 389 15.02 -2.40 -6.28
C ALA A 389 14.98 -3.78 -6.93
N THR A 390 13.99 -4.11 -7.75
CA THR A 390 13.85 -5.39 -8.46
C THR A 390 14.59 -5.39 -9.81
N ASP A 391 15.01 -6.56 -10.26
CA ASP A 391 15.73 -6.73 -11.53
C ASP A 391 14.79 -6.60 -12.74
N SER A 392 13.52 -6.97 -12.57
CA SER A 392 12.44 -6.86 -13.55
C SER A 392 11.09 -6.86 -12.84
N GLY A 393 10.00 -6.68 -13.58
CA GLY A 393 8.68 -6.71 -12.97
C GLY A 393 7.51 -6.45 -13.92
N ALA A 394 6.31 -6.43 -13.32
CA ALA A 394 5.07 -6.05 -13.98
C ALA A 394 4.25 -5.12 -13.08
N TYR A 395 3.75 -4.02 -13.63
CA TYR A 395 2.80 -3.16 -12.93
C TYR A 395 1.38 -3.69 -13.08
N ILE A 396 0.56 -3.59 -12.02
CA ILE A 396 -0.84 -4.03 -12.10
C ILE A 396 -1.78 -3.00 -12.73
N HIS A 397 -1.38 -1.73 -12.83
CA HIS A 397 -2.10 -0.64 -13.51
C HIS A 397 -3.55 -0.41 -13.05
N VAL A 398 -3.87 -0.68 -11.78
CA VAL A 398 -5.22 -0.47 -11.24
C VAL A 398 -5.49 0.99 -10.83
N GLY A 399 -4.55 1.89 -11.08
CA GLY A 399 -4.62 3.29 -10.65
C GLY A 399 -4.47 3.47 -9.13
N PRO A 400 -4.62 4.70 -8.62
CA PRO A 400 -4.53 4.98 -7.19
C PRO A 400 -5.59 4.21 -6.41
N GLU A 401 -5.20 3.59 -5.29
CA GLU A 401 -6.09 2.95 -4.33
C GLU A 401 -5.95 3.65 -2.98
N ILE A 402 -7.00 4.36 -2.56
CA ILE A 402 -7.01 5.30 -1.43
C ILE A 402 -7.62 4.66 -0.19
N GLY A 403 -8.68 3.87 -0.33
CA GLY A 403 -9.25 3.10 0.77
C GLY A 403 -8.17 2.26 1.46
N VAL A 404 -8.09 2.31 2.81
CA VAL A 404 -7.04 1.59 3.56
C VAL A 404 -7.13 0.09 3.31
N ALA A 405 -8.33 -0.48 3.35
CA ALA A 405 -8.55 -1.88 2.99
C ALA A 405 -8.43 -2.06 1.46
N SER A 406 -7.49 -2.86 1.01
CA SER A 406 -7.21 -3.09 -0.40
C SER A 406 -8.32 -3.92 -1.07
N THR A 407 -8.70 -3.56 -2.30
CA THR A 407 -9.74 -4.23 -3.11
C THR A 407 -9.29 -4.49 -4.53
N LYS A 408 -9.23 -3.46 -5.38
CA LYS A 408 -8.85 -3.56 -6.79
C LYS A 408 -7.38 -3.95 -7.00
N ALA A 409 -6.50 -3.65 -6.04
CA ALA A 409 -5.12 -4.11 -6.12
C ALA A 409 -5.01 -5.63 -5.96
N PHE A 410 -5.83 -6.25 -5.11
CA PHE A 410 -5.90 -7.72 -4.99
C PHE A 410 -6.27 -8.38 -6.32
N THR A 411 -7.36 -7.94 -6.95
CA THR A 411 -7.82 -8.51 -8.22
C THR A 411 -6.82 -8.25 -9.36
N GLY A 412 -6.17 -7.08 -9.38
CA GLY A 412 -5.09 -6.77 -10.31
C GLY A 412 -3.85 -7.63 -10.11
N GLN A 413 -3.44 -7.89 -8.85
CA GLN A 413 -2.31 -8.77 -8.54
C GLN A 413 -2.57 -10.19 -9.01
N VAL A 414 -3.74 -10.76 -8.69
CA VAL A 414 -4.12 -12.12 -9.15
C VAL A 414 -4.17 -12.19 -10.68
N THR A 415 -4.70 -11.16 -11.35
CA THR A 415 -4.73 -11.08 -12.82
C THR A 415 -3.32 -11.10 -13.42
N VAL A 416 -2.37 -10.32 -12.87
CA VAL A 416 -0.97 -10.33 -13.35
C VAL A 416 -0.31 -11.68 -13.07
N MET A 417 -0.57 -12.31 -11.92
CA MET A 417 -0.03 -13.65 -11.62
C MET A 417 -0.58 -14.72 -12.55
N ALA A 418 -1.86 -14.64 -12.95
CA ALA A 418 -2.42 -15.54 -13.95
C ALA A 418 -1.74 -15.37 -15.32
N MET A 419 -1.51 -14.13 -15.76
CA MET A 419 -0.76 -13.85 -16.98
C MET A 419 0.70 -14.32 -16.88
N LEU A 420 1.36 -14.13 -15.72
CA LEU A 420 2.72 -14.63 -15.46
C LEU A 420 2.78 -16.15 -15.61
N ALA A 421 1.85 -16.86 -14.97
CA ALA A 421 1.80 -18.31 -15.02
C ALA A 421 1.55 -18.83 -16.44
N LEU A 422 0.65 -18.20 -17.20
CA LEU A 422 0.40 -18.56 -18.61
C LEU A 422 1.65 -18.31 -19.49
N ALA A 423 2.28 -17.14 -19.35
CA ALA A 423 3.47 -16.79 -20.13
C ALA A 423 4.63 -17.76 -19.84
N VAL A 424 4.92 -18.02 -18.56
CA VAL A 424 5.98 -18.94 -18.15
C VAL A 424 5.64 -20.39 -18.49
N GLY A 425 4.41 -20.84 -18.26
CA GLY A 425 3.97 -22.22 -18.56
C GLY A 425 4.05 -22.55 -20.06
N ARG A 426 3.73 -21.57 -20.93
CA ARG A 426 3.87 -21.71 -22.38
C ARG A 426 5.34 -21.87 -22.79
N GLU A 427 6.22 -21.00 -22.28
CA GLU A 427 7.65 -21.05 -22.57
C GLU A 427 8.33 -22.33 -22.07
N ARG A 428 7.84 -22.88 -20.97
CA ARG A 428 8.30 -24.17 -20.43
C ARG A 428 7.69 -25.38 -21.14
N GLY A 429 6.61 -25.19 -21.91
CA GLY A 429 5.85 -26.29 -22.52
C GLY A 429 5.09 -27.14 -21.52
N THR A 430 4.73 -26.59 -20.35
CA THR A 430 4.03 -27.31 -19.27
C THR A 430 2.50 -27.13 -19.31
N VAL A 431 2.01 -26.17 -20.09
CA VAL A 431 0.58 -25.92 -20.31
C VAL A 431 0.16 -26.41 -21.69
N THR A 432 -1.02 -27.05 -21.78
CA THR A 432 -1.58 -27.44 -23.08
C THR A 432 -2.12 -26.21 -23.82
N GLU A 433 -2.06 -26.21 -25.15
CA GLU A 433 -2.59 -25.11 -25.97
C GLU A 433 -4.09 -24.86 -25.70
N ALA A 434 -4.86 -25.94 -25.50
CA ALA A 434 -6.29 -25.85 -25.18
C ALA A 434 -6.55 -25.09 -23.87
N TYR A 435 -5.86 -25.46 -22.80
CA TYR A 435 -5.99 -24.79 -21.49
C TYR A 435 -5.46 -23.36 -21.53
N TYR A 436 -4.32 -23.13 -22.20
CA TYR A 436 -3.77 -21.79 -22.41
C TYR A 436 -4.78 -20.85 -23.08
N ASN A 437 -5.40 -21.31 -24.18
CA ASN A 437 -6.39 -20.52 -24.92
C ASN A 437 -7.67 -20.32 -24.12
N GLU A 438 -8.13 -21.32 -23.37
CA GLU A 438 -9.26 -21.22 -22.47
C GLU A 438 -9.06 -20.11 -21.43
N VAL A 439 -7.95 -20.14 -20.69
CA VAL A 439 -7.69 -19.18 -19.61
C VAL A 439 -7.39 -17.79 -20.18
N SER A 440 -6.66 -17.70 -21.30
CA SER A 440 -6.38 -16.42 -21.95
C SER A 440 -7.65 -15.74 -22.45
N ALA A 441 -8.55 -16.50 -23.08
CA ALA A 441 -9.86 -16.00 -23.50
C ALA A 441 -10.72 -15.58 -22.29
N ALA A 442 -10.70 -16.38 -21.21
CA ALA A 442 -11.38 -16.06 -19.98
C ALA A 442 -10.86 -14.74 -19.35
N LEU A 443 -9.56 -14.47 -19.41
CA LEU A 443 -8.97 -13.19 -18.96
C LEU A 443 -9.48 -12.01 -19.80
N LEU A 444 -9.65 -12.17 -21.11
CA LEU A 444 -10.23 -11.13 -21.98
C LEU A 444 -11.70 -10.82 -21.64
N HIS A 445 -12.48 -11.83 -21.21
CA HIS A 445 -13.87 -11.70 -20.80
C HIS A 445 -14.06 -11.44 -19.31
N LEU A 446 -12.98 -11.36 -18.55
CA LEU A 446 -13.06 -11.12 -17.10
C LEU A 446 -13.70 -9.78 -16.73
N PRO A 447 -13.46 -8.66 -17.47
CA PRO A 447 -14.13 -7.39 -17.18
C PRO A 447 -15.67 -7.48 -17.21
N GLU A 448 -16.25 -8.13 -18.21
CA GLU A 448 -17.70 -8.34 -18.34
C GLU A 448 -18.22 -9.24 -17.20
N THR A 449 -17.47 -10.27 -16.83
CA THR A 449 -17.78 -11.14 -15.69
C THR A 449 -17.78 -10.36 -14.39
N MET A 450 -16.84 -9.41 -14.23
CA MET A 450 -16.76 -8.53 -13.06
C MET A 450 -17.94 -7.53 -13.01
N GLU A 451 -18.38 -7.00 -14.15
CA GLU A 451 -19.60 -6.17 -14.22
C GLU A 451 -20.85 -6.98 -13.83
N GLU A 452 -20.88 -8.25 -14.21
CA GLU A 452 -22.00 -9.13 -13.87
C GLU A 452 -22.05 -9.47 -12.38
N VAL A 453 -20.93 -9.80 -11.76
CA VAL A 453 -20.89 -10.12 -10.33
C VAL A 453 -21.23 -8.91 -9.47
N LEU A 454 -20.90 -7.68 -9.87
CA LEU A 454 -21.26 -6.46 -9.15
C LEU A 454 -22.78 -6.26 -9.01
N LYS A 455 -23.59 -6.89 -9.84
CA LYS A 455 -25.07 -6.84 -9.75
C LYS A 455 -25.62 -7.50 -8.48
N VAL A 456 -24.82 -8.28 -7.76
CA VAL A 456 -25.21 -8.87 -6.45
C VAL A 456 -25.22 -7.83 -5.31
N ALA A 457 -24.70 -6.62 -5.53
CA ALA A 457 -24.51 -5.62 -4.48
C ALA A 457 -25.77 -5.30 -3.66
N PRO A 458 -26.99 -5.13 -4.25
CA PRO A 458 -28.20 -4.90 -3.47
C PRO A 458 -28.55 -6.09 -2.56
N GLN A 459 -28.43 -7.32 -3.06
CA GLN A 459 -28.67 -8.55 -2.29
C GLN A 459 -27.67 -8.65 -1.12
N VAL A 460 -26.38 -8.39 -1.38
CA VAL A 460 -25.34 -8.42 -0.34
C VAL A 460 -25.57 -7.34 0.69
N ALA A 461 -26.04 -6.14 0.29
CA ALA A 461 -26.39 -5.07 1.20
C ALA A 461 -27.53 -5.47 2.15
N ASP A 462 -28.58 -6.14 1.65
CA ASP A 462 -29.67 -6.63 2.50
C ASP A 462 -29.22 -7.75 3.44
N LEU A 463 -28.39 -8.66 2.95
CA LEU A 463 -27.79 -9.71 3.74
C LEU A 463 -26.91 -9.14 4.88
N ALA A 464 -26.09 -8.13 4.57
CA ALA A 464 -25.20 -7.50 5.54
C ALA A 464 -25.94 -6.90 6.75
N LYS A 465 -27.18 -6.40 6.57
CA LYS A 465 -28.02 -5.88 7.67
C LYS A 465 -28.29 -6.94 8.72
N ILE A 466 -28.50 -8.18 8.28
CA ILE A 466 -28.82 -9.31 9.17
C ILE A 466 -27.67 -9.61 10.12
N PHE A 467 -26.41 -9.46 9.65
CA PHE A 467 -25.22 -9.87 10.39
C PHE A 467 -24.49 -8.74 11.12
N THR A 468 -25.11 -7.58 11.25
CA THR A 468 -24.53 -6.45 12.02
C THR A 468 -24.35 -6.74 13.51
N TYR A 469 -25.09 -7.72 14.07
CA TYR A 469 -24.98 -8.18 15.45
C TYR A 469 -23.71 -8.99 15.71
N ALA A 470 -23.18 -9.66 14.68
CA ALA A 470 -22.11 -10.62 14.86
C ALA A 470 -20.82 -9.98 15.39
N HIS A 471 -20.14 -10.73 16.25
CA HIS A 471 -18.82 -10.39 16.79
C HIS A 471 -17.71 -11.23 16.18
N ASN A 472 -18.05 -12.40 15.66
CA ASN A 472 -17.12 -13.34 15.04
C ASN A 472 -17.68 -13.84 13.71
N PHE A 473 -16.78 -14.24 12.81
CA PHE A 473 -17.10 -14.89 11.52
C PHE A 473 -16.04 -15.93 11.16
N ILE A 474 -16.47 -16.99 10.53
CA ILE A 474 -15.59 -17.97 9.90
C ILE A 474 -15.76 -17.88 8.38
N TYR A 475 -14.64 -17.95 7.67
CA TYR A 475 -14.60 -18.04 6.21
C TYR A 475 -13.97 -19.35 5.78
N LEU A 476 -14.57 -20.04 4.82
CA LEU A 476 -14.14 -21.36 4.39
C LEU A 476 -13.95 -21.44 2.89
N GLY A 477 -12.86 -22.06 2.46
CA GLY A 477 -12.58 -22.35 1.07
C GLY A 477 -11.64 -23.55 0.93
N ARG A 478 -11.49 -24.05 -0.29
CA ARG A 478 -10.51 -25.08 -0.67
C ARG A 478 -9.78 -24.66 -1.94
N GLY A 479 -8.56 -25.18 -2.17
CA GLY A 479 -7.76 -24.85 -3.35
C GLY A 479 -7.65 -23.33 -3.54
N TYR A 480 -7.95 -22.82 -4.72
CA TYR A 480 -7.97 -21.39 -5.01
C TYR A 480 -8.91 -20.57 -4.12
N ASN A 481 -9.97 -21.19 -3.58
CA ASN A 481 -10.95 -20.52 -2.74
C ASN A 481 -10.47 -20.32 -1.30
N TYR A 482 -9.46 -21.06 -0.81
CA TYR A 482 -8.94 -20.88 0.54
C TYR A 482 -8.25 -19.52 0.72
N PRO A 483 -7.29 -19.11 -0.12
CA PRO A 483 -6.73 -17.74 -0.04
C PRO A 483 -7.80 -16.65 -0.20
N THR A 484 -8.84 -16.89 -1.01
CA THR A 484 -9.97 -15.97 -1.17
C THR A 484 -10.80 -15.84 0.11
N ALA A 485 -10.99 -16.95 0.84
CA ALA A 485 -11.61 -16.93 2.17
C ALA A 485 -10.79 -16.13 3.20
N LEU A 486 -9.46 -16.29 3.19
CA LEU A 486 -8.55 -15.49 4.01
C LEU A 486 -8.69 -13.99 3.71
N GLU A 487 -8.76 -13.63 2.42
CA GLU A 487 -8.92 -12.23 2.00
C GLU A 487 -10.28 -11.66 2.43
N GLY A 488 -11.37 -12.42 2.28
CA GLY A 488 -12.70 -12.02 2.75
C GLY A 488 -12.72 -11.79 4.27
N ALA A 489 -12.12 -12.69 5.04
CA ALA A 489 -11.97 -12.54 6.49
C ALA A 489 -11.14 -11.30 6.87
N LEU A 490 -10.05 -11.04 6.14
CA LEU A 490 -9.21 -9.86 6.34
C LEU A 490 -10.02 -8.58 6.10
N LYS A 491 -10.77 -8.49 5.00
CA LYS A 491 -11.60 -7.31 4.70
C LYS A 491 -12.62 -7.04 5.80
N LEU A 492 -13.29 -8.09 6.28
CA LEU A 492 -14.29 -7.94 7.34
C LEU A 492 -13.66 -7.43 8.64
N LYS A 493 -12.53 -8.00 9.09
CA LYS A 493 -11.88 -7.58 10.34
C LYS A 493 -11.32 -6.17 10.27
N GLU A 494 -10.73 -5.77 9.13
CA GLU A 494 -10.10 -4.46 8.95
C GLU A 494 -11.09 -3.31 9.12
N ILE A 495 -12.28 -3.40 8.52
CA ILE A 495 -13.20 -2.27 8.42
C ILE A 495 -14.40 -2.33 9.37
N SER A 496 -14.82 -3.53 9.80
CA SER A 496 -15.97 -3.71 10.71
C SER A 496 -15.57 -3.93 12.17
N TYR A 497 -14.30 -4.32 12.41
CA TYR A 497 -13.76 -4.75 13.71
C TYR A 497 -14.39 -6.03 14.26
N ILE A 498 -15.03 -6.80 13.40
CA ILE A 498 -15.49 -8.16 13.71
C ILE A 498 -14.28 -9.09 13.63
N HIS A 499 -14.13 -9.98 14.61
CA HIS A 499 -13.11 -11.02 14.53
C HIS A 499 -13.52 -12.02 13.44
N ALA A 500 -12.72 -12.12 12.38
CA ALA A 500 -12.99 -13.00 11.25
C ALA A 500 -11.74 -13.81 10.89
N GLU A 501 -11.89 -15.11 10.68
CA GLU A 501 -10.81 -16.02 10.33
C GLU A 501 -11.16 -16.88 9.13
N GLY A 502 -10.17 -17.12 8.26
CA GLY A 502 -10.29 -18.03 7.12
C GLY A 502 -9.63 -19.37 7.40
N TYR A 503 -10.29 -20.46 7.04
CA TYR A 503 -9.76 -21.81 7.18
C TYR A 503 -9.91 -22.61 5.89
N PRO A 504 -8.98 -23.55 5.60
CA PRO A 504 -9.28 -24.62 4.65
C PRO A 504 -10.48 -25.42 5.16
N ALA A 505 -11.51 -25.59 4.34
CA ALA A 505 -12.78 -26.17 4.83
C ALA A 505 -12.60 -27.55 5.49
N ALA A 506 -11.62 -28.35 5.07
CA ALA A 506 -11.32 -29.63 5.70
C ALA A 506 -10.78 -29.50 7.13
N GLU A 507 -10.02 -28.44 7.41
CA GLU A 507 -9.39 -28.19 8.71
C GLU A 507 -10.40 -27.84 9.81
N MET A 508 -11.65 -27.55 9.45
CA MET A 508 -12.74 -27.39 10.43
C MET A 508 -12.81 -28.52 11.42
N LYS A 509 -12.61 -29.78 10.96
CA LYS A 509 -12.68 -31.00 11.79
C LYS A 509 -11.55 -31.09 12.82
N HIS A 510 -10.47 -30.34 12.64
CA HIS A 510 -9.27 -30.41 13.46
C HIS A 510 -9.21 -29.30 14.53
N GLY A 511 -10.37 -28.78 14.92
CA GLY A 511 -10.47 -27.79 16.01
C GLY A 511 -11.56 -26.73 15.78
N PRO A 512 -11.51 -25.94 14.69
CA PRO A 512 -12.41 -24.79 14.51
C PRO A 512 -13.91 -25.11 14.54
N ILE A 513 -14.30 -26.34 14.22
CA ILE A 513 -15.71 -26.78 14.29
C ILE A 513 -16.31 -26.68 15.70
N ALA A 514 -15.46 -26.66 16.74
CA ALA A 514 -15.89 -26.45 18.12
C ALA A 514 -16.47 -25.03 18.36
N LEU A 515 -16.17 -24.07 17.46
CA LEU A 515 -16.67 -22.70 17.52
C LEU A 515 -18.06 -22.54 16.87
N ILE A 516 -18.55 -23.56 16.17
CA ILE A 516 -19.79 -23.47 15.40
C ILE A 516 -21.01 -23.51 16.33
N ASP A 517 -21.78 -22.43 16.28
CA ASP A 517 -23.08 -22.27 16.90
C ASP A 517 -23.95 -21.30 16.09
N ALA A 518 -25.12 -20.92 16.61
CA ALA A 518 -26.04 -20.01 15.95
C ALA A 518 -25.55 -18.54 15.90
N GLU A 519 -24.57 -18.18 16.73
CA GLU A 519 -23.98 -16.83 16.84
C GLU A 519 -22.68 -16.68 16.02
N MET A 520 -22.20 -17.79 15.41
CA MET A 520 -20.99 -17.86 14.58
C MET A 520 -21.36 -17.99 13.09
N PRO A 521 -21.61 -16.89 12.35
CA PRO A 521 -21.85 -16.94 10.92
C PRO A 521 -20.64 -17.50 10.17
N THR A 522 -20.90 -18.37 9.22
CA THR A 522 -19.88 -18.99 8.37
C THR A 522 -20.10 -18.61 6.91
N VAL A 523 -19.12 -17.98 6.29
CA VAL A 523 -19.08 -17.74 4.84
C VAL A 523 -18.35 -18.91 4.19
N ALA A 524 -19.03 -19.67 3.34
CA ALA A 524 -18.44 -20.81 2.64
C ALA A 524 -18.39 -20.56 1.13
N ILE A 525 -17.22 -20.71 0.53
CA ILE A 525 -17.01 -20.54 -0.91
C ILE A 525 -17.06 -21.92 -1.55
N ALA A 526 -18.13 -22.18 -2.34
CA ALA A 526 -18.39 -23.44 -3.01
C ALA A 526 -18.65 -23.20 -4.51
N THR A 527 -17.59 -22.87 -5.25
CA THR A 527 -17.64 -22.73 -6.70
C THR A 527 -17.21 -24.03 -7.38
N PRO A 528 -17.60 -24.26 -8.65
CA PRO A 528 -17.24 -25.48 -9.37
C PRO A 528 -15.72 -25.63 -9.50
N ASP A 529 -15.19 -26.64 -8.83
CA ASP A 529 -13.81 -27.08 -8.88
C ASP A 529 -13.70 -28.57 -8.53
N HIS A 530 -12.50 -29.14 -8.62
CA HIS A 530 -12.26 -30.54 -8.29
C HIS A 530 -12.48 -30.89 -6.80
N THR A 531 -12.66 -29.89 -5.94
CA THR A 531 -12.91 -30.05 -4.50
C THR A 531 -14.36 -29.79 -4.09
N TYR A 532 -15.22 -29.39 -5.04
CA TYR A 532 -16.61 -28.96 -4.80
C TYR A 532 -17.40 -29.90 -3.90
N GLU A 533 -17.45 -31.19 -4.22
CA GLU A 533 -18.20 -32.20 -3.42
C GLU A 533 -17.72 -32.29 -1.96
N LYS A 534 -16.43 -32.08 -1.76
CA LYS A 534 -15.85 -32.07 -0.41
C LYS A 534 -16.19 -30.78 0.34
N THR A 535 -16.27 -29.67 -0.35
CA THR A 535 -16.69 -28.38 0.20
C THR A 535 -18.18 -28.44 0.57
N ALA A 536 -19.03 -28.99 -0.30
CA ALA A 536 -20.46 -29.19 -0.04
C ALA A 536 -20.69 -30.06 1.23
N SER A 537 -19.96 -31.18 1.36
CA SER A 537 -20.02 -32.02 2.56
C SER A 537 -19.57 -31.25 3.84
N ASN A 538 -18.56 -30.42 3.78
CA ASN A 538 -18.17 -29.61 4.94
C ASN A 538 -19.23 -28.56 5.32
N ILE A 539 -19.96 -28.02 4.34
CA ILE A 539 -21.10 -27.12 4.58
C ILE A 539 -22.21 -27.84 5.33
N GLU A 540 -22.57 -29.07 4.90
CA GLU A 540 -23.56 -29.89 5.58
C GLU A 540 -23.15 -30.19 7.04
N GLU A 541 -21.90 -30.54 7.28
CA GLU A 541 -21.39 -30.79 8.63
C GLU A 541 -21.52 -29.60 9.58
N ILE A 542 -21.34 -28.36 9.06
CA ILE A 542 -21.52 -27.12 9.83
C ILE A 542 -23.01 -26.88 10.08
N LYS A 543 -23.85 -27.11 9.06
CA LYS A 543 -25.30 -26.97 9.17
C LYS A 543 -25.88 -27.88 10.23
N ASP A 544 -25.45 -29.14 10.27
CA ASP A 544 -25.89 -30.15 11.25
C ASP A 544 -25.55 -29.76 12.71
N ARG A 545 -24.59 -28.86 12.90
CA ARG A 545 -24.21 -28.29 14.20
C ARG A 545 -24.89 -26.98 14.54
N GLY A 546 -25.87 -26.56 13.72
CA GLY A 546 -26.64 -25.34 13.93
C GLY A 546 -25.94 -24.06 13.43
N GLY A 547 -24.86 -24.19 12.69
CA GLY A 547 -24.15 -23.04 12.11
C GLY A 547 -25.02 -22.29 11.10
N LYS A 548 -24.84 -20.94 11.04
CA LYS A 548 -25.48 -20.06 10.07
C LYS A 548 -24.59 -19.90 8.86
N ILE A 549 -25.05 -20.34 7.69
CA ILE A 549 -24.24 -20.46 6.48
C ILE A 549 -24.63 -19.41 5.45
N ILE A 550 -23.65 -18.62 5.03
CA ILE A 550 -23.69 -17.77 3.84
C ILE A 550 -22.84 -18.45 2.78
N ALA A 551 -23.44 -19.04 1.77
CA ALA A 551 -22.71 -19.72 0.71
C ALA A 551 -22.52 -18.83 -0.51
N VAL A 552 -21.27 -18.70 -0.99
CA VAL A 552 -20.95 -18.12 -2.30
C VAL A 552 -20.85 -19.27 -3.29
N ILE A 553 -21.80 -19.34 -4.22
CA ILE A 553 -22.01 -20.49 -5.12
C ILE A 553 -22.10 -20.05 -6.57
N ALA A 554 -21.89 -20.99 -7.49
CA ALA A 554 -22.20 -20.77 -8.89
C ALA A 554 -23.70 -20.50 -9.10
N ARG A 555 -24.02 -19.68 -10.08
CA ARG A 555 -25.44 -19.46 -10.45
C ARG A 555 -26.13 -20.76 -10.80
N GLY A 556 -27.30 -21.02 -10.15
CA GLY A 556 -28.12 -22.20 -10.35
C GLY A 556 -27.62 -23.47 -9.61
N ASP A 557 -26.69 -23.35 -8.70
CA ASP A 557 -26.27 -24.45 -7.84
C ASP A 557 -27.37 -24.79 -6.82
N GLU A 558 -28.05 -25.89 -7.03
CA GLU A 558 -29.14 -26.36 -6.18
C GLU A 558 -28.66 -27.29 -5.03
N GLN A 559 -27.46 -27.84 -5.12
CA GLN A 559 -26.93 -28.76 -4.11
C GLN A 559 -26.59 -27.98 -2.83
N VAL A 560 -25.66 -27.02 -2.89
CA VAL A 560 -25.25 -26.22 -1.73
C VAL A 560 -26.37 -25.28 -1.28
N ARG A 561 -27.22 -24.80 -2.19
CA ARG A 561 -28.38 -23.96 -1.85
C ARG A 561 -29.28 -24.58 -0.79
N ARG A 562 -29.48 -25.91 -0.82
CA ARG A 562 -30.34 -26.62 0.15
C ARG A 562 -29.75 -26.64 1.56
N SER A 563 -28.45 -26.61 1.68
CA SER A 563 -27.73 -26.66 2.96
C SER A 563 -27.37 -25.30 3.52
N ALA A 564 -27.47 -24.22 2.72
CA ALA A 564 -27.16 -22.87 3.14
C ALA A 564 -28.39 -22.09 3.67
N ASP A 565 -28.19 -21.19 4.64
CA ASP A 565 -29.24 -20.27 5.10
C ASP A 565 -29.40 -19.10 4.13
N PHE A 566 -28.29 -18.66 3.54
CA PHE A 566 -28.22 -17.57 2.58
C PHE A 566 -27.25 -17.94 1.46
N VAL A 567 -27.55 -17.50 0.26
CA VAL A 567 -26.70 -17.75 -0.90
C VAL A 567 -26.38 -16.44 -1.63
N ILE A 568 -25.16 -16.33 -2.13
CA ILE A 568 -24.73 -15.29 -3.06
C ILE A 568 -24.28 -16.01 -4.33
N GLU A 569 -25.03 -15.82 -5.42
CA GLU A 569 -24.72 -16.47 -6.70
C GLU A 569 -23.73 -15.62 -7.51
N VAL A 570 -22.69 -16.28 -8.04
CA VAL A 570 -21.68 -15.66 -8.88
C VAL A 570 -21.64 -16.30 -10.27
N PRO A 571 -21.26 -15.54 -11.31
CA PRO A 571 -21.00 -16.12 -12.62
C PRO A 571 -19.77 -17.04 -12.56
N VAL A 572 -19.74 -18.07 -13.42
CA VAL A 572 -18.63 -19.02 -13.53
C VAL A 572 -17.69 -18.60 -14.64
N ILE A 573 -16.40 -18.67 -14.36
CA ILE A 573 -15.29 -18.46 -15.31
C ILE A 573 -14.29 -19.62 -15.10
N ALA A 574 -13.17 -19.63 -15.81
CA ALA A 574 -12.11 -20.62 -15.59
C ALA A 574 -11.72 -20.71 -14.10
N GLU A 575 -11.60 -21.95 -13.58
CA GLU A 575 -11.41 -22.25 -12.14
C GLU A 575 -10.32 -21.36 -11.51
N CYS A 576 -9.18 -21.23 -12.16
CA CYS A 576 -8.03 -20.46 -11.68
C CYS A 576 -8.28 -18.93 -11.59
N LEU A 577 -9.34 -18.42 -12.22
CA LEU A 577 -9.75 -17.01 -12.19
C LEU A 577 -10.94 -16.76 -11.25
N MET A 578 -11.59 -17.80 -10.74
CA MET A 578 -12.71 -17.68 -9.78
C MET A 578 -12.36 -16.83 -8.55
N PRO A 579 -11.14 -16.85 -7.98
CA PRO A 579 -10.76 -15.96 -6.88
C PRO A 579 -11.05 -14.48 -7.13
N ILE A 580 -10.86 -14.01 -8.37
CA ILE A 580 -11.10 -12.61 -8.75
C ILE A 580 -12.58 -12.30 -8.65
N VAL A 581 -13.44 -13.17 -9.20
CA VAL A 581 -14.89 -13.02 -9.22
C VAL A 581 -15.49 -13.11 -7.81
N VAL A 582 -15.07 -14.13 -7.04
CA VAL A 582 -15.58 -14.39 -5.68
C VAL A 582 -15.17 -13.31 -4.68
N SER A 583 -14.03 -12.66 -4.89
CA SER A 583 -13.59 -11.58 -3.98
C SER A 583 -14.56 -10.40 -3.94
N VAL A 584 -15.29 -10.10 -5.02
CA VAL A 584 -16.23 -8.97 -5.11
C VAL A 584 -17.37 -9.06 -4.09
N PRO A 585 -18.17 -10.14 -4.03
CA PRO A 585 -19.22 -10.25 -3.02
C PRO A 585 -18.67 -10.26 -1.59
N LEU A 586 -17.46 -10.79 -1.35
CA LEU A 586 -16.84 -10.75 -0.02
C LEU A 586 -16.42 -9.34 0.39
N GLN A 587 -15.87 -8.56 -0.54
CA GLN A 587 -15.56 -7.14 -0.35
C GLN A 587 -16.83 -6.33 -0.07
N LEU A 588 -17.90 -6.55 -0.83
CA LEU A 588 -19.19 -5.89 -0.63
C LEU A 588 -19.82 -6.26 0.71
N LEU A 589 -19.77 -7.54 1.13
CA LEU A 589 -20.29 -7.99 2.42
C LEU A 589 -19.57 -7.26 3.57
N ALA A 590 -18.24 -7.25 3.54
CA ALA A 590 -17.44 -6.54 4.54
C ALA A 590 -17.76 -5.05 4.57
N TYR A 591 -17.85 -4.42 3.39
CA TYR A 591 -18.17 -3.00 3.22
C TYR A 591 -19.53 -2.65 3.84
N TYR A 592 -20.60 -3.36 3.46
CA TYR A 592 -21.94 -3.04 3.94
C TYR A 592 -22.10 -3.33 5.43
N ILE A 593 -21.55 -4.42 5.96
CA ILE A 593 -21.55 -4.67 7.41
C ILE A 593 -20.88 -3.51 8.16
N ALA A 594 -19.72 -3.04 7.70
CA ALA A 594 -19.00 -1.94 8.32
C ALA A 594 -19.79 -0.62 8.26
N VAL A 595 -20.40 -0.31 7.12
CA VAL A 595 -21.24 0.89 6.95
C VAL A 595 -22.44 0.85 7.90
N TYR A 596 -23.16 -0.28 7.97
CA TYR A 596 -24.32 -0.42 8.86
C TYR A 596 -23.94 -0.42 10.36
N LYS A 597 -22.70 -0.78 10.69
CA LYS A 597 -22.14 -0.61 12.04
C LYS A 597 -21.62 0.82 12.30
N GLY A 598 -21.81 1.77 11.35
CA GLY A 598 -21.36 3.15 11.48
C GLY A 598 -19.84 3.31 11.53
N ARG A 599 -19.09 2.42 10.85
CA ARG A 599 -17.63 2.45 10.82
C ARG A 599 -17.11 3.29 9.65
N ASN A 600 -15.96 3.93 9.84
CA ASN A 600 -15.27 4.59 8.74
C ASN A 600 -14.52 3.53 7.91
N VAL A 601 -15.02 3.20 6.74
CA VAL A 601 -14.48 2.14 5.88
C VAL A 601 -13.24 2.56 5.10
N ASP A 602 -13.06 3.87 4.84
CA ASP A 602 -11.90 4.39 4.12
C ASP A 602 -10.69 4.56 5.03
N GLN A 603 -10.94 4.87 6.32
CA GLN A 603 -9.93 5.12 7.34
C GLN A 603 -10.28 4.36 8.63
N PRO A 604 -10.17 3.02 8.65
CA PRO A 604 -10.45 2.24 9.84
C PRO A 604 -9.40 2.53 10.92
N ARG A 605 -9.85 2.46 12.21
CA ARG A 605 -8.96 2.73 13.35
C ARG A 605 -7.74 1.82 13.34
N ASN A 606 -6.58 2.32 13.78
CA ASN A 606 -5.33 1.58 13.97
C ASN A 606 -4.76 0.96 12.67
N LEU A 607 -5.20 1.40 11.51
CA LEU A 607 -4.68 0.93 10.22
C LEU A 607 -4.24 2.10 9.35
N ALA A 608 -3.15 1.90 8.63
CA ALA A 608 -2.66 2.79 7.59
C ALA A 608 -2.62 2.05 6.24
N LYS A 609 -2.75 2.77 5.13
CA LYS A 609 -2.78 2.17 3.77
C LYS A 609 -1.53 1.36 3.44
N SER A 610 -0.37 1.79 3.91
CA SER A 610 0.89 1.06 3.73
C SER A 610 1.83 1.28 4.91
N VAL A 611 2.60 0.26 5.28
CA VAL A 611 3.57 0.26 6.37
C VAL A 611 4.95 0.42 5.76
N THR A 612 5.57 1.60 5.95
CA THR A 612 6.89 1.95 5.38
C THR A 612 7.98 2.04 6.42
N VAL A 613 7.65 1.75 7.65
CA VAL A 613 8.58 1.68 8.79
C VAL A 613 8.24 0.42 9.57
N GLU A 614 9.24 -0.13 10.24
CA GLU A 614 9.11 -1.25 11.14
C GLU A 614 8.79 -0.82 12.56
#